data_80148de8274e125f3f7b5e3adf1cdcef
#
_entry.id   80148de8274e125f3f7b5e3adf1cdcef
#
_cell.length_a   1.000
_cell.length_b   1.000
_cell.length_c   1.000
_cell.angle_alpha   90.00
_cell.angle_beta   90.00
_cell.angle_gamma   90.00
#
_symmetry.space_group_name_H-M   'P 1'
#
loop_
_entity.id
_entity.type
_entity.pdbx_description
1 polymer ?
#
loop_
_entity_poly.entity_id
_entity_poly.type
_entity_poly.pdbx_seq_one_letter_code
_entity_poly.pdbx_strand_id
1 'polypeptide(L)'
;MLIAADTNVLLDLALEVEAVVDAVATIRQRLPNARFVVPPTAFHELALAARTGGTERVRKAAFRALSQLRAWGFEPLNLVPVGHGIVERIAGEIRHKDLVAAEEMNDSLIIAEAALLECRMLLSGDAHLRGVDFQRLTLLLKDFHVAAPVIATRREIVRKSCR
;
A
#
# COMPACT_ATOMS: atom_id res chain seq x y z
N MET A 1 -6.60 -14.18 1.20
CA MET A 1 -5.39 -13.41 1.51
C MET A 1 -5.63 -11.97 1.10
N LEU A 2 -5.35 -10.99 2.00
CA LEU A 2 -5.44 -9.56 1.66
C LEU A 2 -4.09 -9.04 1.16
N ILE A 3 -4.16 -8.17 0.15
CA ILE A 3 -3.03 -7.47 -0.44
C ILE A 3 -3.37 -5.98 -0.45
N ALA A 4 -2.64 -5.18 0.30
CA ALA A 4 -2.81 -3.74 0.32
C ALA A 4 -2.13 -3.11 -0.90
N ALA A 5 -2.73 -2.06 -1.46
CA ALA A 5 -2.15 -1.24 -2.51
C ALA A 5 -1.91 0.19 -1.99
N ASP A 6 -0.69 0.65 -2.18
CA ASP A 6 -0.29 2.03 -1.95
C ASP A 6 -0.84 2.97 -3.04
N THR A 7 -0.92 4.25 -2.76
CA THR A 7 -1.39 5.31 -3.65
C THR A 7 -0.67 5.30 -5.00
N ASN A 8 0.65 5.11 -4.99
CA ASN A 8 1.47 5.08 -6.20
C ASN A 8 1.07 3.96 -7.16
N VAL A 9 0.70 2.79 -6.63
CA VAL A 9 0.23 1.65 -7.44
C VAL A 9 -1.09 2.00 -8.13
N LEU A 10 -2.00 2.65 -7.43
CA LEU A 10 -3.30 3.05 -7.96
C LEU A 10 -3.19 4.14 -9.03
N LEU A 11 -2.29 5.12 -8.82
CA LEU A 11 -1.97 6.14 -9.83
C LEU A 11 -1.33 5.52 -11.07
N ASP A 12 -0.38 4.61 -10.89
CA ASP A 12 0.29 3.91 -12.00
C ASP A 12 -0.69 3.05 -12.79
N LEU A 13 -1.65 2.39 -12.14
CA LEU A 13 -2.75 1.68 -12.83
C LEU A 13 -3.62 2.63 -13.65
N ALA A 14 -3.96 3.80 -13.10
CA ALA A 14 -4.73 4.81 -13.81
C ALA A 14 -3.98 5.39 -15.02
N LEU A 15 -2.66 5.43 -14.95
CA LEU A 15 -1.76 5.84 -16.03
C LEU A 15 -1.40 4.69 -16.98
N GLU A 16 -1.94 3.48 -16.74
CA GLU A 16 -1.70 2.29 -17.55
C GLU A 16 -0.21 1.92 -17.65
N VAL A 17 0.54 2.11 -16.53
CA VAL A 17 1.95 1.72 -16.46
C VAL A 17 2.04 0.20 -16.58
N GLU A 18 2.53 -0.29 -17.72
CA GLU A 18 2.58 -1.71 -18.10
C GLU A 18 3.10 -2.61 -16.97
N ALA A 19 4.23 -2.24 -16.36
CA ALA A 19 4.84 -3.03 -15.29
C ALA A 19 3.94 -3.19 -14.04
N VAL A 20 3.00 -2.25 -13.78
CA VAL A 20 2.04 -2.37 -12.67
C VAL A 20 0.84 -3.20 -13.09
N VAL A 21 0.36 -3.01 -14.30
CA VAL A 21 -0.72 -3.83 -14.89
C VAL A 21 -0.32 -5.30 -14.89
N ASP A 22 0.88 -5.61 -15.36
CA ASP A 22 1.44 -6.96 -15.40
C ASP A 22 1.63 -7.56 -13.99
N ALA A 23 2.10 -6.76 -13.03
CA ALA A 23 2.26 -7.21 -11.66
C ALA A 23 0.90 -7.60 -11.04
N VAL A 24 -0.13 -6.77 -11.20
CA VAL A 24 -1.48 -7.06 -10.69
C VAL A 24 -2.08 -8.29 -11.40
N ALA A 25 -1.93 -8.39 -12.72
CA ALA A 25 -2.38 -9.55 -13.49
C ALA A 25 -1.68 -10.84 -13.04
N THR A 26 -0.37 -10.78 -12.83
CA THR A 26 0.43 -11.91 -12.34
C THR A 26 -0.02 -12.38 -10.96
N ILE A 27 -0.29 -11.43 -10.04
CA ILE A 27 -0.81 -11.77 -8.71
C ILE A 27 -2.16 -12.48 -8.83
N ARG A 28 -3.08 -11.95 -9.63
CA ARG A 28 -4.41 -12.56 -9.83
C ARG A 28 -4.32 -13.96 -10.37
N GLN A 29 -3.44 -14.18 -11.32
CA GLN A 29 -3.23 -15.49 -11.91
C GLN A 29 -2.67 -16.50 -10.91
N ARG A 30 -1.70 -16.10 -10.09
CA ARG A 30 -1.00 -17.00 -9.17
C ARG A 30 -1.68 -17.15 -7.82
N LEU A 31 -2.45 -16.16 -7.41
CA LEU A 31 -3.14 -16.09 -6.13
C LEU A 31 -4.63 -15.78 -6.36
N PRO A 32 -5.39 -16.72 -6.96
CA PRO A 32 -6.78 -16.46 -7.40
C PRO A 32 -7.71 -16.07 -6.24
N ASN A 33 -7.37 -16.44 -5.00
CA ASN A 33 -8.12 -16.10 -3.80
C ASN A 33 -7.59 -14.82 -3.09
N ALA A 34 -6.68 -14.08 -3.71
CA ALA A 34 -6.21 -12.82 -3.19
C ALA A 34 -7.26 -11.73 -3.42
N ARG A 35 -7.49 -10.91 -2.39
CA ARG A 35 -8.32 -9.71 -2.46
C ARG A 35 -7.42 -8.50 -2.34
N PHE A 36 -7.60 -7.55 -3.25
CA PHE A 36 -6.87 -6.28 -3.21
C PHE A 36 -7.66 -5.28 -2.37
N VAL A 37 -6.98 -4.62 -1.47
CA VAL A 37 -7.58 -3.62 -0.59
C VAL A 37 -6.79 -2.31 -0.65
N VAL A 38 -7.49 -1.22 -0.38
CA VAL A 38 -6.90 0.12 -0.30
C VAL A 38 -6.98 0.57 1.15
N PRO A 39 -5.83 0.75 1.82
CA PRO A 39 -5.78 1.27 3.19
C PRO A 39 -6.37 2.68 3.29
N PRO A 40 -6.86 3.10 4.47
CA PRO A 40 -7.48 4.42 4.67
C PRO A 40 -6.60 5.58 4.24
N THR A 41 -5.33 5.58 4.62
CA THR A 41 -4.37 6.65 4.25
C THR A 41 -4.16 6.70 2.74
N ALA A 42 -3.95 5.57 2.07
CA ALA A 42 -3.79 5.52 0.62
C ALA A 42 -5.06 6.01 -0.12
N PHE A 43 -6.24 5.66 0.39
CA PHE A 43 -7.50 6.18 -0.16
C PHE A 43 -7.62 7.69 0.02
N HIS A 44 -7.26 8.21 1.21
CA HIS A 44 -7.27 9.64 1.50
C HIS A 44 -6.30 10.42 0.61
N GLU A 45 -5.08 9.94 0.44
CA GLU A 45 -4.08 10.54 -0.46
C GLU A 45 -4.58 10.60 -1.89
N LEU A 46 -5.19 9.50 -2.36
CA LEU A 46 -5.75 9.44 -3.71
C LEU A 46 -6.88 10.47 -3.89
N ALA A 47 -7.76 10.60 -2.89
CA ALA A 47 -8.84 11.59 -2.89
C ALA A 47 -8.29 13.02 -2.85
N LEU A 48 -7.25 13.28 -2.08
CA LEU A 48 -6.56 14.56 -2.02
C LEU A 48 -5.88 14.88 -3.36
N ALA A 49 -5.16 13.92 -3.95
CA ALA A 49 -4.51 14.06 -5.24
C ALA A 49 -5.51 14.38 -6.38
N ALA A 50 -6.71 13.81 -6.33
CA ALA A 50 -7.76 14.11 -7.31
C ALA A 50 -8.25 15.57 -7.21
N ARG A 51 -8.19 16.19 -6.02
CA ARG A 51 -8.63 17.57 -5.76
C ARG A 51 -7.51 18.59 -5.96
N THR A 52 -6.33 18.32 -5.44
CA THR A 52 -5.24 19.27 -5.27
C THR A 52 -3.91 18.82 -5.85
N GLY A 53 -3.85 17.69 -6.53
CA GLY A 53 -2.60 17.16 -7.11
C GLY A 53 -1.89 18.21 -7.98
N GLY A 54 -0.57 18.29 -7.84
CA GLY A 54 0.26 19.37 -8.38
C GLY A 54 0.17 19.56 -9.91
N THR A 55 -0.19 18.53 -10.67
CA THR A 55 -0.38 18.60 -12.12
C THR A 55 -1.76 18.10 -12.53
N GLU A 56 -2.26 18.60 -13.65
CA GLU A 56 -3.54 18.13 -14.22
C GLU A 56 -3.50 16.62 -14.52
N ARG A 57 -2.35 16.11 -14.96
CA ARG A 57 -2.16 14.69 -15.21
C ARG A 57 -2.37 13.86 -13.94
N VAL A 58 -1.80 14.28 -12.82
CA VAL A 58 -1.95 13.59 -11.53
C VAL A 58 -3.40 13.66 -11.05
N ARG A 59 -4.05 14.82 -11.14
CA ARG A 59 -5.46 14.97 -10.76
C ARG A 59 -6.38 14.04 -11.57
N LYS A 60 -6.19 14.01 -12.91
CA LYS A 60 -6.97 13.12 -13.79
C LYS A 60 -6.73 11.65 -13.48
N ALA A 61 -5.47 11.26 -13.25
CA ALA A 61 -5.12 9.89 -12.88
C ALA A 61 -5.75 9.48 -11.55
N ALA A 62 -5.68 10.32 -10.54
CA ALA A 62 -6.28 10.06 -9.22
C ALA A 62 -7.80 9.97 -9.30
N PHE A 63 -8.45 10.86 -10.05
CA PHE A 63 -9.90 10.78 -10.29
C PHE A 63 -10.30 9.49 -11.02
N ARG A 64 -9.54 9.11 -12.06
CA ARG A 64 -9.74 7.84 -12.77
C ARG A 64 -9.58 6.65 -11.83
N ALA A 65 -8.52 6.64 -11.00
CA ALA A 65 -8.29 5.58 -10.04
C ALA A 65 -9.48 5.43 -9.08
N LEU A 66 -9.93 6.52 -8.44
CA LEU A 66 -11.08 6.49 -7.53
C LEU A 66 -12.34 5.93 -8.19
N SER A 67 -12.63 6.34 -9.43
CA SER A 67 -13.82 5.89 -10.17
C SER A 67 -13.74 4.42 -10.59
N GLN A 68 -12.53 3.87 -10.72
CA GLN A 68 -12.30 2.52 -11.25
C GLN A 68 -11.94 1.50 -10.18
N LEU A 69 -11.73 1.87 -8.92
CA LEU A 69 -11.29 0.94 -7.85
C LEU A 69 -12.09 -0.36 -7.86
N ARG A 70 -13.42 -0.27 -7.84
CA ARG A 70 -14.28 -1.47 -7.84
C ARG A 70 -14.16 -2.30 -9.11
N ALA A 71 -14.12 -1.63 -10.27
CA ALA A 71 -13.98 -2.32 -11.56
C ALA A 71 -12.62 -3.03 -11.65
N TRP A 72 -11.59 -2.46 -11.05
CA TRP A 72 -10.28 -3.10 -10.90
C TRP A 72 -10.22 -4.11 -9.75
N GLY A 73 -11.30 -4.34 -9.01
CA GLY A 73 -11.33 -5.27 -7.91
C GLY A 73 -10.50 -4.85 -6.69
N PHE A 74 -10.32 -3.54 -6.48
CA PHE A 74 -9.73 -2.96 -5.27
C PHE A 74 -10.84 -2.47 -4.35
N GLU A 75 -10.80 -2.92 -3.11
CA GLU A 75 -11.79 -2.60 -2.09
C GLU A 75 -11.21 -1.62 -1.07
N PRO A 76 -11.71 -0.38 -0.98
CA PRO A 76 -11.35 0.51 0.11
C PRO A 76 -11.82 -0.09 1.43
N LEU A 77 -10.91 -0.24 2.38
CA LEU A 77 -11.23 -0.67 3.74
C LEU A 77 -11.01 0.47 4.71
N ASN A 78 -11.79 0.44 5.79
CA ASN A 78 -11.60 1.36 6.91
C ASN A 78 -11.38 0.56 8.19
N LEU A 79 -10.72 1.19 9.15
CA LEU A 79 -10.51 0.65 10.47
C LEU A 79 -11.65 1.06 11.40
N VAL A 80 -11.94 0.22 12.38
CA VAL A 80 -12.79 0.65 13.50
C VAL A 80 -12.11 1.78 14.28
N PRO A 81 -12.85 2.67 14.98
CA PRO A 81 -12.26 3.86 15.61
C PRO A 81 -11.03 3.60 16.50
N VAL A 82 -11.04 2.55 17.30
CA VAL A 82 -9.91 2.17 18.15
C VAL A 82 -8.66 1.79 17.32
N GLY A 83 -8.86 1.25 16.13
CA GLY A 83 -7.77 0.88 15.22
C GLY A 83 -6.96 2.09 14.75
N HIS A 84 -7.58 3.26 14.56
CA HIS A 84 -6.86 4.47 14.16
C HIS A 84 -5.83 4.90 15.21
N GLY A 85 -6.16 4.87 16.50
CA GLY A 85 -5.20 5.17 17.56
C GLY A 85 -4.04 4.18 17.64
N ILE A 86 -4.29 2.91 17.33
CA ILE A 86 -3.24 1.87 17.27
C ILE A 86 -2.34 2.11 16.06
N VAL A 87 -2.92 2.44 14.89
CA VAL A 87 -2.16 2.79 13.68
C VAL A 87 -1.19 3.93 13.94
N GLU A 88 -1.66 5.02 14.57
CA GLU A 88 -0.81 6.18 14.88
C GLU A 88 0.37 5.80 15.78
N ARG A 89 0.14 4.93 16.78
CA ARG A 89 1.21 4.43 17.65
C ARG A 89 2.21 3.58 16.89
N ILE A 90 1.74 2.62 16.07
CA ILE A 90 2.62 1.77 15.25
C ILE A 90 3.42 2.63 14.28
N ALA A 91 2.77 3.55 13.57
CA ALA A 91 3.41 4.44 12.63
C ALA A 91 4.46 5.35 13.32
N GLY A 92 4.16 5.82 14.52
CA GLY A 92 5.11 6.56 15.37
C GLY A 92 6.36 5.74 15.69
N GLU A 93 6.19 4.47 16.10
CA GLU A 93 7.32 3.57 16.40
C GLU A 93 8.12 3.20 15.14
N ILE A 94 7.46 3.01 13.98
CA ILE A 94 8.14 2.77 12.70
C ILE A 94 9.12 3.92 12.38
N ARG A 95 8.68 5.17 12.54
CA ARG A 95 9.53 6.34 12.32
C ARG A 95 10.58 6.52 13.42
N HIS A 96 10.20 6.33 14.69
CA HIS A 96 11.12 6.44 15.83
C HIS A 96 12.29 5.46 15.76
N LYS A 97 12.06 4.30 15.14
CA LYS A 97 13.10 3.28 14.91
C LYS A 97 13.81 3.39 13.56
N ASP A 98 13.65 4.51 12.87
CA ASP A 98 14.25 4.78 11.56
C ASP A 98 14.03 3.66 10.53
N LEU A 99 12.85 3.02 10.56
CA LEU A 99 12.45 2.06 9.54
C LEU A 99 11.94 2.77 8.28
N VAL A 100 11.35 3.94 8.48
CA VAL A 100 10.94 4.90 7.47
C VAL A 100 11.41 6.27 7.95
N ALA A 101 11.78 7.17 7.04
CA ALA A 101 12.23 8.51 7.41
C ALA A 101 11.15 9.25 8.22
N ALA A 102 11.58 10.14 9.13
CA ALA A 102 10.68 10.81 10.07
C ALA A 102 9.61 11.67 9.36
N GLU A 103 9.93 12.23 8.21
CA GLU A 103 9.05 13.02 7.33
C GLU A 103 8.04 12.19 6.54
N GLU A 104 8.30 10.90 6.33
CA GLU A 104 7.44 9.98 5.57
C GLU A 104 6.28 9.46 6.45
N MET A 105 5.42 10.39 6.86
CA MET A 105 4.31 10.10 7.78
C MET A 105 3.31 9.13 7.16
N ASN A 106 2.92 9.37 5.92
CA ASN A 106 1.91 8.56 5.25
C ASN A 106 2.40 7.14 4.97
N ASP A 107 3.66 6.97 4.58
CA ASP A 107 4.26 5.66 4.36
C ASP A 107 4.21 4.80 5.63
N SER A 108 4.55 5.39 6.77
CA SER A 108 4.48 4.71 8.07
C SER A 108 3.04 4.34 8.47
N LEU A 109 2.06 5.20 8.15
CA LEU A 109 0.63 4.93 8.37
C LEU A 109 0.14 3.79 7.47
N ILE A 110 0.48 3.81 6.18
CA ILE A 110 0.07 2.76 5.22
C ILE A 110 0.63 1.39 5.64
N ILE A 111 1.89 1.31 6.11
CA ILE A 111 2.44 0.05 6.65
C ILE A 111 1.65 -0.41 7.88
N ALA A 112 1.38 0.48 8.83
CA ALA A 112 0.65 0.17 10.05
C ALA A 112 -0.80 -0.28 9.76
N GLU A 113 -1.48 0.41 8.85
CA GLU A 113 -2.83 0.06 8.39
C GLU A 113 -2.84 -1.31 7.70
N ALA A 114 -1.89 -1.56 6.79
CA ALA A 114 -1.77 -2.85 6.13
C ALA A 114 -1.55 -4.00 7.14
N ALA A 115 -0.75 -3.76 8.18
CA ALA A 115 -0.54 -4.74 9.24
C ALA A 115 -1.81 -5.00 10.06
N LEU A 116 -2.54 -3.96 10.49
CA LEU A 116 -3.78 -4.08 11.26
C LEU A 116 -4.94 -4.65 10.44
N LEU A 117 -4.95 -4.44 9.14
CA LEU A 117 -5.89 -5.07 8.20
C LEU A 117 -5.52 -6.52 7.88
N GLU A 118 -4.49 -7.07 8.52
CA GLU A 118 -3.97 -8.43 8.31
C GLU A 118 -3.58 -8.70 6.85
N CYS A 119 -3.10 -7.67 6.15
CA CYS A 119 -2.58 -7.82 4.81
C CYS A 119 -1.27 -8.60 4.82
N ARG A 120 -1.18 -9.62 3.97
CA ARG A 120 0.06 -10.42 3.82
C ARG A 120 1.09 -9.72 2.96
N MET A 121 0.65 -8.78 2.14
CA MET A 121 1.51 -8.03 1.21
C MET A 121 1.03 -6.58 1.12
N LEU A 122 1.99 -5.68 0.99
CA LEU A 122 1.79 -4.28 0.62
C LEU A 122 2.49 -4.04 -0.72
N LEU A 123 1.70 -3.71 -1.74
CA LEU A 123 2.23 -3.31 -3.04
C LEU A 123 2.59 -1.84 -3.01
N SER A 124 3.83 -1.51 -3.30
CA SER A 124 4.27 -0.13 -3.44
C SER A 124 5.29 0.04 -4.56
N GLY A 125 5.21 1.17 -5.25
CA GLY A 125 6.23 1.64 -6.19
C GLY A 125 7.31 2.49 -5.53
N ASP A 126 7.13 2.86 -4.26
CA ASP A 126 7.98 3.80 -3.57
C ASP A 126 9.35 3.21 -3.21
N ALA A 127 10.39 4.05 -3.41
CA ALA A 127 11.76 3.67 -3.09
C ALA A 127 12.01 3.63 -1.58
N HIS A 128 11.34 4.48 -0.79
CA HIS A 128 11.47 4.54 0.66
C HIS A 128 10.91 3.26 1.29
N LEU A 129 9.73 2.83 0.86
CA LEU A 129 9.11 1.60 1.34
C LEU A 129 9.92 0.34 0.98
N ARG A 130 10.65 0.34 -0.15
CA ARG A 130 11.54 -0.77 -0.52
C ARG A 130 12.74 -0.95 0.41
N GLY A 131 13.19 0.14 1.01
CA GLY A 131 14.34 0.13 1.93
C GLY A 131 14.00 -0.40 3.32
N VAL A 132 12.74 -0.64 3.63
CA VAL A 132 12.30 -1.09 4.94
C VAL A 132 12.86 -2.49 5.25
N ASP A 133 13.62 -2.59 6.33
CA ASP A 133 14.13 -3.87 6.83
C ASP A 133 12.98 -4.72 7.39
N PHE A 134 12.65 -5.78 6.65
CA PHE A 134 11.53 -6.66 6.99
C PHE A 134 11.70 -7.36 8.34
N GLN A 135 12.93 -7.68 8.74
CA GLN A 135 13.18 -8.36 10.02
C GLN A 135 12.94 -7.38 11.19
N ARG A 136 13.47 -6.16 11.09
CA ARG A 136 13.24 -5.10 12.07
C ARG A 136 11.76 -4.74 12.17
N LEU A 137 11.07 -4.62 11.02
CA LEU A 137 9.63 -4.36 10.96
C LEU A 137 8.84 -5.49 11.65
N THR A 138 9.20 -6.76 11.38
CA THR A 138 8.55 -7.92 12.00
C THR A 138 8.72 -7.92 13.52
N LEU A 139 9.90 -7.60 14.01
CA LEU A 139 10.17 -7.51 15.45
C LEU A 139 9.36 -6.41 16.11
N LEU A 140 9.30 -5.22 15.47
CA LEU A 140 8.50 -4.11 15.97
C LEU A 140 7.00 -4.45 16.03
N LEU A 141 6.46 -4.99 14.95
CA LEU A 141 5.04 -5.30 14.86
C LEU A 141 4.60 -6.44 15.79
N LYS A 142 5.52 -7.33 16.15
CA LYS A 142 5.28 -8.37 17.14
C LYS A 142 4.86 -7.81 18.51
N ASP A 143 5.41 -6.67 18.90
CA ASP A 143 5.06 -6.00 20.16
C ASP A 143 3.60 -5.50 20.17
N PHE A 144 3.02 -5.33 18.99
CA PHE A 144 1.61 -4.97 18.78
C PHE A 144 0.72 -6.18 18.44
N HIS A 145 1.28 -7.40 18.48
CA HIS A 145 0.59 -8.64 18.12
C HIS A 145 0.02 -8.69 16.69
N VAL A 146 0.66 -7.99 15.77
CA VAL A 146 0.30 -7.99 14.34
C VAL A 146 1.45 -8.50 13.49
N ALA A 147 1.12 -9.10 12.34
CA ALA A 147 2.10 -9.60 11.40
C ALA A 147 2.58 -8.49 10.44
N ALA A 148 3.86 -8.50 10.12
CA ALA A 148 4.41 -7.58 9.12
C ALA A 148 3.94 -7.97 7.70
N PRO A 149 3.39 -7.04 6.91
CA PRO A 149 3.15 -7.26 5.50
C PRO A 149 4.50 -7.34 4.75
N VAL A 150 4.60 -8.22 3.77
CA VAL A 150 5.73 -8.21 2.84
C VAL A 150 5.56 -7.01 1.91
N ILE A 151 6.49 -6.08 1.93
CA ILE A 151 6.49 -4.95 1.00
C ILE A 151 7.07 -5.44 -0.33
N ALA A 152 6.27 -5.38 -1.39
CA ALA A 152 6.64 -5.88 -2.71
C ALA A 152 6.48 -4.82 -3.78
N THR A 153 7.49 -4.72 -4.65
CA THR A 153 7.45 -3.84 -5.80
C THR A 153 6.99 -4.58 -7.05
N ARG A 154 6.45 -3.83 -8.03
CA ARG A 154 6.10 -4.35 -9.35
C ARG A 154 7.23 -5.19 -9.99
N ARG A 155 8.50 -4.75 -9.85
CA ARG A 155 9.65 -5.45 -10.43
C ARG A 155 9.92 -6.80 -9.76
N GLU A 156 9.73 -6.89 -8.47
CA GLU A 156 9.95 -8.15 -7.72
C GLU A 156 8.88 -9.17 -8.05
N ILE A 157 7.63 -8.74 -8.23
CA ILE A 157 6.52 -9.61 -8.60
C ILE A 157 6.74 -10.22 -9.98
N VAL A 158 7.07 -9.41 -10.98
CA VAL A 158 7.31 -9.88 -12.35
C VAL A 158 8.56 -10.75 -12.41
N ARG A 159 9.68 -10.36 -11.77
CA ARG A 159 10.94 -11.14 -11.81
C ARG A 159 10.83 -12.52 -11.17
N LYS A 160 10.12 -12.65 -10.06
CA LYS A 160 9.89 -13.98 -9.42
C LYS A 160 8.92 -14.84 -10.21
N SER A 161 8.30 -14.28 -11.22
CA SER A 161 7.34 -14.96 -12.09
C SER A 161 7.96 -15.58 -13.34
N CYS A 162 9.16 -15.16 -13.70
CA CYS A 162 9.91 -15.70 -14.84
C CYS A 162 10.86 -16.84 -14.45
N ARG A 163 10.75 -17.39 -13.27
CA ARG A 163 11.42 -18.61 -12.80
C ARG A 163 10.35 -19.64 -12.42
#